data_a358c64e24419a8d82c00ca73fe3da2a
#
_entry.id   a358c64e24419a8d82c00ca73fe3da2a
#
_cell.length_a   1.000
_cell.length_b   1.000
_cell.length_c   1.000
_cell.angle_alpha   90.00
_cell.angle_beta   90.00
_cell.angle_gamma   90.00
#
_symmetry.space_group_name_H-M   'P 1'
#
loop_
_entity.id
_entity.type
_entity.pdbx_description
1 polymer ?
#
loop_
_entity_poly.entity_id
_entity_poly.type
_entity_poly.pdbx_seq_one_letter_code
_entity_poly.pdbx_strand_id
1 'polypeptide(L)'
;MLTHIVFFKLKDGSEESVARTAQVLRDMEGKIEVLKSIEVGIDVLHSERSYDIALITKFESLEALEVYQVHPVHKKVIEHMTQVREASVSVDFES
;
A
#
# COMPACT_ATOMS: atom_id res chain seq x y z
N MET A 1 -4.70 11.82 13.78
CA MET A 1 -5.09 10.85 12.76
C MET A 1 -4.01 9.78 12.63
N LEU A 2 -4.38 8.55 12.36
CA LEU A 2 -3.42 7.45 12.22
C LEU A 2 -2.89 7.39 10.79
N THR A 3 -1.56 7.35 10.65
CA THR A 3 -0.90 7.19 9.34
C THR A 3 -0.30 5.79 9.28
N HIS A 4 -0.66 5.04 8.23
CA HIS A 4 -0.18 3.69 7.96
C HIS A 4 0.66 3.73 6.69
N ILE A 5 1.93 3.35 6.80
CA ILE A 5 2.86 3.37 5.67
C ILE A 5 3.38 1.96 5.42
N VAL A 6 3.33 1.53 4.17
CA VAL A 6 3.88 0.24 3.76
C VAL A 6 4.80 0.46 2.56
N PHE A 7 5.96 -0.15 2.58
CA PHE A 7 6.85 -0.18 1.42
C PHE A 7 6.85 -1.60 0.87
N PHE A 8 6.73 -1.71 -0.45
CA PHE A 8 6.73 -3.00 -1.14
C PHE A 8 7.93 -3.13 -2.06
N LYS A 9 8.58 -4.28 -2.00
CA LYS A 9 9.57 -4.68 -2.99
C LYS A 9 8.94 -5.79 -3.82
N LEU A 10 8.98 -5.68 -5.14
CA LEU A 10 8.33 -6.63 -6.03
C LEU A 10 9.31 -7.68 -6.54
N LYS A 11 8.80 -8.89 -6.78
CA LYS A 11 9.58 -9.98 -7.39
C LYS A 11 10.04 -9.58 -8.79
N ASP A 12 9.12 -8.95 -9.54
CA ASP A 12 9.42 -8.36 -10.85
C ASP A 12 9.45 -6.86 -10.67
N GLY A 13 10.64 -6.29 -10.60
CA GLY A 13 10.85 -4.85 -10.43
C GLY A 13 10.86 -4.07 -11.73
N SER A 14 10.37 -4.65 -12.83
CA SER A 14 10.29 -3.92 -14.10
C SER A 14 9.34 -2.73 -13.98
N GLU A 15 9.59 -1.72 -14.78
CA GLU A 15 8.77 -0.50 -14.81
C GLU A 15 7.29 -0.81 -15.02
N GLU A 16 7.01 -1.73 -15.93
CA GLU A 16 5.64 -2.15 -16.23
C GLU A 16 4.96 -2.83 -15.04
N SER A 17 5.66 -3.76 -14.38
CA SER A 17 5.14 -4.47 -13.21
C SER A 17 4.86 -3.51 -12.07
N VAL A 18 5.78 -2.59 -11.80
CA VAL A 18 5.64 -1.60 -10.73
C VAL A 18 4.44 -0.68 -11.01
N ALA A 19 4.31 -0.19 -12.24
CA ALA A 19 3.20 0.69 -12.62
C ALA A 19 1.86 -0.02 -12.46
N ARG A 20 1.76 -1.27 -12.88
CA ARG A 20 0.54 -2.06 -12.78
C ARG A 20 0.16 -2.29 -11.32
N THR A 21 1.13 -2.64 -10.49
CA THR A 21 0.90 -2.86 -9.06
C THR A 21 0.48 -1.58 -8.34
N ALA A 22 1.13 -0.46 -8.67
CA ALA A 22 0.75 0.84 -8.12
C ALA A 22 -0.71 1.17 -8.44
N GLN A 23 -1.18 0.84 -9.65
CA GLN A 23 -2.57 1.08 -10.04
C GLN A 23 -3.55 0.23 -9.23
N VAL A 24 -3.21 -1.03 -8.95
CA VAL A 24 -4.02 -1.89 -8.09
C VAL A 24 -4.23 -1.23 -6.73
N LEU A 25 -3.16 -0.67 -6.16
CA LEU A 25 -3.25 0.02 -4.86
C LEU A 25 -4.08 1.31 -4.97
N ARG A 26 -3.85 2.11 -6.01
CA ARG A 26 -4.59 3.37 -6.21
C ARG A 26 -6.09 3.14 -6.38
N ASP A 27 -6.46 2.00 -6.94
CA ASP A 27 -7.87 1.69 -7.19
C ASP A 27 -8.69 1.48 -5.92
N MET A 28 -8.05 1.42 -4.75
CA MET A 28 -8.78 1.37 -3.49
C MET A 28 -9.44 2.70 -3.12
N GLU A 29 -8.99 3.80 -3.72
CA GLU A 29 -9.52 5.12 -3.41
C GLU A 29 -11.03 5.18 -3.68
N GLY A 30 -11.78 5.68 -2.70
CA GLY A 30 -13.21 5.84 -2.84
C GLY A 30 -14.03 4.58 -2.61
N LYS A 31 -13.39 3.43 -2.38
CA LYS A 31 -14.08 2.15 -2.22
C LYS A 31 -14.15 1.64 -0.79
N ILE A 32 -13.47 2.30 0.13
CA ILE A 32 -13.38 1.90 1.54
C ILE A 32 -13.68 3.13 2.39
N GLU A 33 -14.79 3.10 3.14
CA GLU A 33 -15.31 4.28 3.85
C GLU A 33 -14.34 4.81 4.90
N VAL A 34 -13.64 3.91 5.61
CA VAL A 34 -12.72 4.31 6.68
C VAL A 34 -11.39 4.83 6.19
N LEU A 35 -11.08 4.65 4.91
CA LEU A 35 -9.84 5.13 4.29
C LEU A 35 -10.00 6.61 3.96
N LYS A 36 -9.38 7.48 4.76
CA LYS A 36 -9.53 8.93 4.63
C LYS A 36 -8.65 9.54 3.56
N SER A 37 -7.45 8.98 3.37
CA SER A 37 -6.59 9.40 2.26
C SER A 37 -5.69 8.27 1.86
N ILE A 38 -5.27 8.28 0.62
CA ILE A 38 -4.35 7.31 0.06
C ILE A 38 -3.38 8.01 -0.88
N GLU A 39 -2.11 7.67 -0.74
CA GLU A 39 -1.07 8.12 -1.65
C GLU A 39 -0.22 6.92 -2.01
N VAL A 40 0.06 6.76 -3.30
CA VAL A 40 0.90 5.68 -3.81
C VAL A 40 2.04 6.31 -4.59
N GLY A 41 3.27 6.04 -4.17
CA GLY A 41 4.46 6.56 -4.83
C GLY A 41 5.30 5.44 -5.40
N ILE A 42 5.94 5.71 -6.53
CA ILE A 42 6.84 4.77 -7.19
C ILE A 42 8.26 5.29 -7.03
N ASP A 43 9.18 4.42 -6.61
CA ASP A 43 10.59 4.78 -6.41
C ASP A 43 11.20 5.29 -7.71
N VAL A 44 12.03 6.32 -7.61
CA VAL A 44 12.74 6.90 -8.76
C VAL A 44 14.25 6.81 -8.63
N LEU A 45 14.76 6.43 -7.46
CA LEU A 45 16.20 6.40 -7.20
C LEU A 45 16.84 5.06 -7.58
N HIS A 46 16.15 3.96 -7.33
CA HIS A 46 16.62 2.60 -7.65
C HIS A 46 17.98 2.25 -7.01
N SER A 47 18.14 2.61 -5.73
CA SER A 47 19.34 2.26 -4.98
C SER A 47 19.21 0.86 -4.39
N GLU A 48 20.31 0.33 -3.83
CA GLU A 48 20.29 -0.97 -3.16
C GLU A 48 19.28 -1.04 -2.01
N ARG A 49 19.03 0.11 -1.35
CA ARG A 49 18.12 0.19 -0.21
C ARG A 49 16.69 0.52 -0.63
N SER A 50 16.46 0.84 -1.89
CA SER A 50 15.14 1.28 -2.34
C SER A 50 14.17 0.12 -2.45
N TYR A 51 12.96 0.32 -1.92
CA TYR A 51 11.81 -0.50 -2.25
C TYR A 51 11.17 0.09 -3.50
N ASP A 52 10.21 -0.59 -4.08
CA ASP A 52 9.66 -0.18 -5.38
C ASP A 52 8.47 0.76 -5.24
N ILE A 53 7.63 0.56 -4.22
CA ILE A 53 6.37 1.30 -4.05
C ILE A 53 6.20 1.69 -2.58
N ALA A 54 5.73 2.93 -2.37
CA ALA A 54 5.30 3.38 -1.05
C ALA A 54 3.78 3.56 -1.08
N LEU A 55 3.10 2.99 -0.09
CA LEU A 55 1.66 3.16 0.12
C LEU A 55 1.49 3.91 1.43
N ILE A 56 0.83 5.07 1.39
CA ILE A 56 0.55 5.89 2.56
C ILE A 56 -0.96 6.04 2.68
N THR A 57 -1.51 5.54 3.79
CA THR A 57 -2.95 5.60 4.05
C THR A 57 -3.20 6.26 5.39
N LYS A 58 -4.33 6.94 5.51
CA LYS A 58 -4.71 7.63 6.75
C LYS A 58 -6.10 7.24 7.21
N PHE A 59 -6.24 7.11 8.52
CA PHE A 59 -7.48 6.68 9.19
C PHE A 59 -7.71 7.54 10.42
N GLU A 60 -8.96 7.63 10.88
CA GLU A 60 -9.28 8.41 12.07
C GLU A 60 -8.73 7.76 13.35
N SER A 61 -8.60 6.43 13.37
CA SER A 61 -8.24 5.68 14.58
C SER A 61 -7.65 4.33 14.22
N LEU A 62 -7.11 3.66 15.23
CA LEU A 62 -6.63 2.30 15.10
C LEU A 62 -7.77 1.34 14.76
N GLU A 63 -8.95 1.57 15.32
CA GLU A 63 -10.14 0.76 15.02
C GLU A 63 -10.52 0.88 13.54
N ALA A 64 -10.39 2.07 12.97
CA ALA A 64 -10.66 2.26 11.54
C ALA A 64 -9.65 1.49 10.68
N LEU A 65 -8.38 1.46 11.08
CA LEU A 65 -7.37 0.65 10.40
C LEU A 65 -7.74 -0.84 10.44
N GLU A 66 -8.24 -1.33 11.56
CA GLU A 66 -8.66 -2.74 11.68
C GLU A 66 -9.82 -3.05 10.74
N VAL A 67 -10.78 -2.14 10.60
CA VAL A 67 -11.88 -2.30 9.64
C VAL A 67 -11.35 -2.38 8.21
N TYR A 68 -10.40 -1.51 7.87
CA TYR A 68 -9.74 -1.51 6.56
C TYR A 68 -9.05 -2.85 6.29
N GLN A 69 -8.35 -3.39 7.27
CA GLN A 69 -7.57 -4.62 7.09
C GLN A 69 -8.44 -5.83 6.72
N VAL A 70 -9.69 -5.86 7.20
CA VAL A 70 -10.60 -6.97 6.89
C VAL A 70 -11.63 -6.62 5.82
N HIS A 71 -11.58 -5.42 5.26
CA HIS A 71 -12.52 -5.01 4.23
C HIS A 71 -12.35 -5.85 2.97
N PRO A 72 -13.45 -6.27 2.31
CA PRO A 72 -13.36 -7.12 1.12
C PRO A 72 -12.49 -6.55 0.00
N VAL A 73 -12.54 -5.24 -0.23
CA VAL A 73 -11.69 -4.58 -1.24
C VAL A 73 -10.23 -4.74 -0.88
N HIS A 74 -9.86 -4.51 0.38
CA HIS A 74 -8.47 -4.64 0.84
C HIS A 74 -8.01 -6.10 0.78
N LYS A 75 -8.88 -7.04 1.12
CA LYS A 75 -8.52 -8.47 1.07
C LYS A 75 -8.13 -8.90 -0.34
N LYS A 76 -8.83 -8.40 -1.36
CA LYS A 76 -8.46 -8.70 -2.75
C LYS A 76 -7.11 -8.10 -3.12
N VAL A 77 -6.82 -6.91 -2.62
CA VAL A 77 -5.52 -6.28 -2.82
C VAL A 77 -4.43 -7.10 -2.15
N ILE A 78 -4.66 -7.60 -0.93
CA ILE A 78 -3.72 -8.46 -0.22
C ILE A 78 -3.42 -9.72 -1.04
N GLU A 79 -4.43 -10.35 -1.62
CA GLU A 79 -4.25 -11.52 -2.46
C GLU A 79 -3.31 -11.22 -3.63
N HIS A 80 -3.53 -10.11 -4.30
CA HIS A 80 -2.66 -9.67 -5.39
C HIS A 80 -1.24 -9.41 -4.90
N MET A 81 -1.09 -8.66 -3.81
CA MET A 81 0.22 -8.30 -3.27
C MET A 81 1.00 -9.53 -2.80
N THR A 82 0.32 -10.51 -2.23
CA THR A 82 0.96 -11.76 -1.79
C THR A 82 1.64 -12.48 -2.96
N GLN A 83 1.07 -12.38 -4.15
CA GLN A 83 1.63 -13.03 -5.34
C GLN A 83 2.80 -12.26 -5.94
N VAL A 84 2.80 -10.92 -5.85
CA VAL A 84 3.78 -10.09 -6.58
C VAL A 84 4.89 -9.52 -5.70
N ARG A 85 4.69 -9.43 -4.38
CA ARG A 85 5.71 -8.84 -3.51
C ARG A 85 6.79 -9.84 -3.13
N GLU A 86 8.02 -9.37 -3.11
CA GLU A 86 9.14 -10.12 -2.55
C GLU A 86 9.24 -9.84 -1.05
N ALA A 87 9.04 -8.58 -0.65
CA ALA A 87 9.11 -8.15 0.74
C ALA A 87 8.22 -6.92 0.97
N SER A 88 7.80 -6.74 2.22
CA SER A 88 7.11 -5.52 2.63
C SER A 88 7.49 -5.18 4.07
N VAL A 89 7.49 -3.89 4.37
CA VAL A 89 7.73 -3.37 5.72
C VAL A 89 6.72 -2.28 5.99
N SER A 90 6.39 -2.05 7.27
CA SER A 90 5.37 -1.05 7.60
C SER A 90 5.73 -0.28 8.86
N VAL A 91 5.17 0.92 8.95
CA VAL A 91 5.20 1.76 10.15
C VAL A 91 3.83 2.39 10.30
N ASP A 92 3.29 2.36 11.50
CA ASP A 92 2.01 2.97 11.83
C ASP A 92 2.23 3.98 12.95
N PHE A 93 1.76 5.21 12.78
CA PHE A 93 1.98 6.24 13.79
C PHE A 93 0.84 7.25 13.81
N GLU A 94 0.67 7.87 14.98
CA GLU A 94 -0.25 8.99 15.12
C GLU A 94 0.39 10.26 14.56
N SER A 95 -0.38 10.98 13.79
CA SER A 95 0.12 12.19 13.14
C SER A 95 -0.82 13.38 13.28
#